data_36be5a8ce03f32c7f385021a859a8afb
#
_entry.id   36be5a8ce03f32c7f385021a859a8afb
#
_cell.length_a   1.000
_cell.length_b   1.000
_cell.length_c   1.000
_cell.angle_alpha   90.00
_cell.angle_beta   90.00
_cell.angle_gamma   90.00
#
_symmetry.space_group_name_H-M   'P 1'
#
loop_
_entity.id
_entity.type
_entity.pdbx_description
1 polymer ?
#
loop_
_entity_poly.entity_id
_entity_poly.type
_entity_poly.pdbx_seq_one_letter_code
_entity_poly.pdbx_strand_id
1 'polypeptide(L)'
;MSFIEVKKVEDRRRMSEFILFPWTSRIYENDPAWIPPLISEQKKLFDRKKSYFFEIGEGDFFLAYRQGKPVGRITAHVNHLYEEKYDQDTGFFGFYESINSQEVANALLDAASNWLRERGKKIIQGPQSFSIYDSIGFETEGFQITPIVGLLHFAPYYKDLAEAYGFTKCIDWSCYLVRDMEDYKPYLEQVRKEFMKGQGIEYKTLQKGEMKKRVREIHKIFNIAWEGNWGHLPLTERQLDTFYDEIKMVAIPELTIFAEDKGKTVGFCVSIADANQALRLLNGRLYPWRLRKAFKEVKKARKIRTIIMGVLPEYRGRLIDEVFYLMTIETGLAMGFNASDCSLVVETNHKMIGALKHLKAERYKTYRIYEKRIDSL
;
A
#
# COMPACT_ATOMS: atom_id res chain seq x y z
N MET A 1 26.46 26.66 12.14
CA MET A 1 25.46 25.66 11.68
C MET A 1 24.59 25.25 12.85
N SER A 2 23.28 25.23 12.74
CA SER A 2 22.42 24.78 13.86
C SER A 2 22.44 23.26 13.90
N PHE A 3 22.84 22.72 15.03
CA PHE A 3 22.93 21.27 15.29
C PHE A 3 21.58 20.57 15.07
N ILE A 4 21.58 19.41 14.42
CA ILE A 4 20.41 18.53 14.31
C ILE A 4 20.42 17.56 15.50
N GLU A 5 19.36 17.61 16.29
CA GLU A 5 19.17 16.71 17.43
C GLU A 5 18.11 15.67 17.07
N VAL A 6 18.44 14.37 17.11
CA VAL A 6 17.47 13.30 16.93
C VAL A 6 17.02 12.75 18.28
N LYS A 7 15.71 12.68 18.49
CA LYS A 7 15.11 12.18 19.73
C LYS A 7 14.21 10.99 19.43
N LYS A 8 14.33 9.97 20.26
CA LYS A 8 13.35 8.89 20.32
C LYS A 8 12.02 9.42 20.87
N VAL A 9 10.92 8.93 20.30
CA VAL A 9 9.56 9.29 20.70
C VAL A 9 9.12 8.41 21.86
N GLU A 10 9.15 8.95 23.07
CA GLU A 10 8.86 8.20 24.29
C GLU A 10 7.58 8.67 25.00
N ASP A 11 7.07 9.83 24.62
CA ASP A 11 5.92 10.45 25.25
C ASP A 11 4.79 10.79 24.25
N ARG A 12 3.60 11.07 24.80
CA ARG A 12 2.41 11.41 23.99
C ARG A 12 2.57 12.70 23.18
N ARG A 13 3.34 13.67 23.67
CA ARG A 13 3.57 14.94 22.99
C ARG A 13 4.39 14.70 21.73
N ARG A 14 5.53 14.03 21.85
CA ARG A 14 6.38 13.69 20.70
C ARG A 14 5.68 12.75 19.72
N MET A 15 4.86 11.81 20.21
CA MET A 15 4.04 10.98 19.33
C MET A 15 3.04 11.83 18.52
N SER A 16 2.45 12.85 19.14
CA SER A 16 1.60 13.81 18.43
C SER A 16 2.38 14.62 17.39
N GLU A 17 3.59 15.08 17.73
CA GLU A 17 4.49 15.77 16.78
C GLU A 17 4.87 14.85 15.63
N PHE A 18 5.17 13.57 15.88
CA PHE A 18 5.48 12.56 14.87
C PHE A 18 4.31 12.35 13.91
N ILE A 19 3.11 12.14 14.44
CA ILE A 19 1.90 11.93 13.63
C ILE A 19 1.57 13.16 12.78
N LEU A 20 1.66 14.36 13.37
CA LEU A 20 1.24 15.60 12.71
C LEU A 20 2.34 16.21 11.84
N PHE A 21 3.54 15.63 11.82
CA PHE A 21 4.68 16.20 11.07
C PHE A 21 4.36 16.50 9.59
N PRO A 22 3.68 15.64 8.80
CA PRO A 22 3.36 15.96 7.40
C PRO A 22 2.52 17.24 7.22
N TRP A 23 1.67 17.58 8.22
CA TRP A 23 0.84 18.80 8.18
C TRP A 23 1.58 20.04 8.71
N THR A 24 2.52 19.86 9.63
CA THR A 24 3.21 20.98 10.32
C THR A 24 4.50 21.38 9.66
N SER A 25 5.14 20.49 8.92
CA SER A 25 6.43 20.69 8.25
C SER A 25 6.35 21.55 6.98
N ARG A 26 5.14 21.72 6.42
CA ARG A 26 4.88 22.39 5.13
C ARG A 26 5.55 21.72 3.92
N ILE A 27 6.04 20.50 4.03
CA ILE A 27 6.66 19.76 2.92
C ILE A 27 5.69 19.65 1.74
N TYR A 28 4.42 19.40 2.03
CA TYR A 28 3.36 19.24 1.04
C TYR A 28 2.46 20.47 0.88
N GLU A 29 2.93 21.65 1.35
CA GLU A 29 2.18 22.90 1.17
C GLU A 29 2.04 23.22 -0.31
N ASN A 30 0.80 23.35 -0.77
CA ASN A 30 0.45 23.55 -2.19
C ASN A 30 0.79 22.38 -3.14
N ASP A 31 1.07 21.18 -2.62
CA ASP A 31 1.25 20.01 -3.46
C ASP A 31 -0.12 19.35 -3.78
N PRO A 32 -0.60 19.46 -5.04
CA PRO A 32 -1.90 18.91 -5.43
C PRO A 32 -1.91 17.38 -5.48
N ALA A 33 -0.75 16.71 -5.49
CA ALA A 33 -0.67 15.26 -5.50
C ALA A 33 -0.80 14.67 -4.09
N TRP A 34 -0.53 15.44 -3.04
CA TRP A 34 -0.59 14.94 -1.67
C TRP A 34 -2.03 14.72 -1.18
N ILE A 35 -2.28 13.54 -0.67
CA ILE A 35 -3.54 13.16 0.01
C ILE A 35 -3.23 12.89 1.47
N PRO A 36 -3.72 13.73 2.39
CA PRO A 36 -3.49 13.56 3.83
C PRO A 36 -4.12 12.27 4.35
N PRO A 37 -3.35 11.39 5.03
CA PRO A 37 -3.91 10.20 5.69
C PRO A 37 -4.83 10.59 6.86
N LEU A 38 -5.69 9.67 7.30
CA LEU A 38 -6.53 9.90 8.47
C LEU A 38 -5.69 9.86 9.76
N ILE A 39 -5.71 10.94 10.54
CA ILE A 39 -4.97 11.05 11.80
C ILE A 39 -5.41 9.96 12.81
N SER A 40 -6.68 9.57 12.81
CA SER A 40 -7.20 8.49 13.65
C SER A 40 -6.57 7.13 13.33
N GLU A 41 -6.36 6.84 12.05
CA GLU A 41 -5.70 5.60 11.59
C GLU A 41 -4.21 5.61 11.92
N GLN A 42 -3.53 6.74 11.70
CA GLN A 42 -2.13 6.89 12.12
C GLN A 42 -1.96 6.68 13.64
N LYS A 43 -2.89 7.23 14.46
CA LYS A 43 -2.88 7.00 15.92
C LYS A 43 -3.08 5.52 16.27
N LYS A 44 -3.94 4.79 15.56
CA LYS A 44 -4.15 3.35 15.77
C LYS A 44 -2.91 2.55 15.36
N LEU A 45 -2.33 2.90 14.21
CA LEU A 45 -1.17 2.21 13.64
C LEU A 45 0.10 2.37 14.52
N PHE A 46 0.29 3.53 15.15
CA PHE A 46 1.46 3.79 16.01
C PHE A 46 1.23 3.46 17.50
N ASP A 47 0.03 3.06 17.87
CA ASP A 47 -0.28 2.62 19.25
C ASP A 47 0.22 1.18 19.45
N ARG A 48 1.24 0.98 20.29
CA ARG A 48 1.84 -0.34 20.54
C ARG A 48 0.86 -1.42 21.02
N LYS A 49 -0.29 -1.02 21.58
CA LYS A 49 -1.33 -1.94 22.07
C LYS A 49 -2.39 -2.26 21.01
N LYS A 50 -2.55 -1.40 20.00
CA LYS A 50 -3.61 -1.51 18.99
C LYS A 50 -3.12 -1.96 17.63
N SER A 51 -1.90 -1.61 17.27
CA SER A 51 -1.30 -1.99 16.00
C SER A 51 -0.97 -3.48 15.98
N TYR A 52 -1.34 -4.13 14.91
CA TYR A 52 -0.99 -5.54 14.64
C TYR A 52 0.52 -5.76 14.60
N PHE A 53 1.26 -4.73 14.14
CA PHE A 53 2.70 -4.85 13.93
C PHE A 53 3.45 -5.24 15.21
N PHE A 54 3.09 -4.68 16.36
CA PHE A 54 3.78 -4.95 17.62
C PHE A 54 3.48 -6.33 18.23
N GLU A 55 2.68 -7.17 17.55
CA GLU A 55 2.55 -8.60 17.85
C GLU A 55 3.57 -9.46 17.08
N ILE A 56 4.05 -8.96 15.94
CA ILE A 56 4.93 -9.68 15.00
C ILE A 56 6.28 -8.99 14.80
N GLY A 57 6.55 -7.93 15.53
CA GLY A 57 7.76 -7.14 15.40
C GLY A 57 7.96 -6.12 16.50
N GLU A 58 9.07 -5.45 16.44
CA GLU A 58 9.40 -4.33 17.28
C GLU A 58 9.88 -3.14 16.47
N GLY A 59 9.72 -1.93 17.02
CA GLY A 59 10.16 -0.73 16.32
C GLY A 59 10.11 0.50 17.24
N ASP A 60 10.88 1.50 16.86
CA ASP A 60 10.92 2.78 17.52
C ASP A 60 10.74 3.94 16.52
N PHE A 61 10.33 5.07 17.05
CA PHE A 61 9.99 6.28 16.32
C PHE A 61 11.00 7.36 16.67
N PHE A 62 11.46 8.12 15.67
CA PHE A 62 12.46 9.17 15.85
C PHE A 62 12.03 10.48 15.20
N LEU A 63 12.31 11.59 15.86
CA LEU A 63 12.11 12.94 15.37
C LEU A 63 13.45 13.69 15.33
N ALA A 64 13.76 14.30 14.20
CA ALA A 64 14.86 15.24 14.07
C ALA A 64 14.37 16.65 14.36
N TYR A 65 15.13 17.39 15.16
CA TYR A 65 14.86 18.77 15.55
C TYR A 65 16.00 19.70 15.10
N ARG A 66 15.62 20.87 14.62
CA ARG A 66 16.51 22.00 14.38
C ARG A 66 15.96 23.21 15.14
N GLN A 67 16.75 23.76 16.08
CA GLN A 67 16.33 24.89 16.95
C GLN A 67 14.98 24.61 17.66
N GLY A 68 14.80 23.38 18.16
CA GLY A 68 13.60 22.96 18.89
C GLY A 68 12.36 22.71 18.04
N LYS A 69 12.42 22.85 16.71
CA LYS A 69 11.31 22.56 15.78
C LYS A 69 11.55 21.22 15.10
N PRO A 70 10.52 20.36 14.96
CA PRO A 70 10.63 19.12 14.19
C PRO A 70 10.93 19.44 12.72
N VAL A 71 11.93 18.78 12.15
CA VAL A 71 12.36 18.92 10.74
C VAL A 71 12.41 17.61 9.99
N GLY A 72 12.13 16.48 10.66
CA GLY A 72 11.99 15.18 10.03
C GLY A 72 11.57 14.11 11.01
N ARG A 73 11.08 12.99 10.49
CA ARG A 73 10.68 11.80 11.24
C ARG A 73 11.10 10.53 10.51
N ILE A 74 11.29 9.45 11.26
CA ILE A 74 11.57 8.11 10.73
C ILE A 74 11.18 7.04 11.76
N THR A 75 10.88 5.82 11.30
CA THR A 75 10.87 4.63 12.17
C THR A 75 12.02 3.70 11.82
N ALA A 76 12.52 2.98 12.81
CA ALA A 76 13.32 1.79 12.62
C ALA A 76 12.59 0.61 13.23
N HIS A 77 12.56 -0.53 12.53
CA HIS A 77 11.81 -1.69 12.99
C HIS A 77 12.34 -3.01 12.44
N VAL A 78 12.02 -4.08 13.16
CA VAL A 78 12.29 -5.48 12.81
C VAL A 78 10.97 -6.21 12.77
N ASN A 79 10.77 -7.04 11.74
CA ASN A 79 9.58 -7.89 11.59
C ASN A 79 10.00 -9.35 11.78
N HIS A 80 9.53 -9.99 12.84
CA HIS A 80 9.94 -11.36 13.19
C HIS A 80 9.45 -12.41 12.18
N LEU A 81 8.32 -12.18 11.50
CA LEU A 81 7.89 -13.06 10.41
C LEU A 81 8.82 -12.96 9.18
N TYR A 82 9.42 -11.76 8.96
CA TYR A 82 10.43 -11.61 7.93
C TYR A 82 11.72 -12.35 8.28
N GLU A 83 12.17 -12.22 9.53
CA GLU A 83 13.34 -12.93 10.05
C GLU A 83 13.19 -14.45 9.92
N GLU A 84 12.01 -14.99 10.23
CA GLU A 84 11.73 -16.42 10.11
C GLU A 84 11.69 -16.89 8.66
N LYS A 85 11.16 -16.07 7.75
CA LYS A 85 10.90 -16.50 6.38
C LYS A 85 12.07 -16.23 5.43
N TYR A 86 12.80 -15.14 5.62
CA TYR A 86 13.82 -14.66 4.67
C TYR A 86 15.21 -14.66 5.26
N ASP A 87 15.52 -13.74 6.14
CA ASP A 87 16.84 -13.59 6.76
C ASP A 87 16.81 -12.84 8.10
N GLN A 88 17.83 -13.10 8.93
CA GLN A 88 18.02 -12.48 10.24
C GLN A 88 18.78 -11.13 10.18
N ASP A 89 19.38 -10.81 9.04
CA ASP A 89 20.31 -9.68 8.91
C ASP A 89 19.60 -8.38 8.53
N THR A 90 18.39 -8.47 7.97
CA THR A 90 17.66 -7.31 7.46
C THR A 90 16.75 -6.69 8.53
N GLY A 91 16.86 -5.37 8.67
CA GLY A 91 15.93 -4.53 9.40
C GLY A 91 15.41 -3.40 8.52
N PHE A 92 14.37 -2.72 8.96
CA PHE A 92 13.63 -1.81 8.12
C PHE A 92 13.57 -0.39 8.67
N PHE A 93 13.48 0.60 7.76
CA PHE A 93 13.01 1.93 8.09
C PHE A 93 11.71 2.25 7.34
N GLY A 94 10.88 3.10 7.94
CA GLY A 94 9.63 3.52 7.33
C GLY A 94 9.15 4.87 7.85
N PHE A 95 7.96 5.30 7.41
CA PHE A 95 7.33 6.57 7.80
C PHE A 95 8.29 7.76 7.73
N TYR A 96 9.24 7.69 6.80
CA TYR A 96 10.25 8.73 6.61
C TYR A 96 9.63 9.98 5.99
N GLU A 97 9.89 11.10 6.63
CA GLU A 97 9.55 12.43 6.14
C GLU A 97 10.64 13.41 6.60
N SER A 98 11.13 14.26 5.75
CA SER A 98 12.10 15.30 6.13
C SER A 98 11.99 16.54 5.25
N ILE A 99 12.43 17.68 5.78
CA ILE A 99 12.70 18.83 4.92
C ILE A 99 13.83 18.49 3.95
N ASN A 100 13.93 19.21 2.82
CA ASN A 100 15.02 19.04 1.85
C ASN A 100 16.36 19.49 2.45
N SER A 101 17.01 18.58 3.18
CA SER A 101 18.30 18.80 3.86
C SER A 101 19.01 17.47 4.06
N GLN A 102 20.17 17.31 3.41
CA GLN A 102 20.99 16.11 3.55
C GLN A 102 21.44 15.88 5.01
N GLU A 103 21.73 16.93 5.75
CA GLU A 103 22.10 16.86 7.18
C GLU A 103 20.98 16.23 8.01
N VAL A 104 19.71 16.61 7.77
CA VAL A 104 18.55 16.03 8.47
C VAL A 104 18.33 14.59 8.06
N ALA A 105 18.44 14.29 6.76
CA ALA A 105 18.30 12.93 6.24
C ALA A 105 19.36 12.01 6.86
N ASN A 106 20.63 12.43 6.86
CA ASN A 106 21.72 11.66 7.45
C ASN A 106 21.46 11.38 8.93
N ALA A 107 21.10 12.40 9.73
CA ALA A 107 20.84 12.23 11.14
C ALA A 107 19.70 11.23 11.43
N LEU A 108 18.61 11.26 10.65
CA LEU A 108 17.49 10.31 10.77
C LEU A 108 17.90 8.90 10.38
N LEU A 109 18.59 8.75 9.24
CA LEU A 109 19.02 7.45 8.74
C LEU A 109 20.11 6.82 9.61
N ASP A 110 20.99 7.64 10.19
CA ASP A 110 21.98 7.20 11.21
C ASP A 110 21.28 6.69 12.47
N ALA A 111 20.25 7.40 12.97
CA ALA A 111 19.48 6.96 14.12
C ALA A 111 18.78 5.62 13.87
N ALA A 112 18.18 5.45 12.69
CA ALA A 112 17.55 4.18 12.29
C ALA A 112 18.60 3.07 12.13
N SER A 113 19.74 3.35 11.49
CA SER A 113 20.81 2.38 11.31
C SER A 113 21.43 1.94 12.64
N ASN A 114 21.65 2.87 13.56
CA ASN A 114 22.19 2.55 14.89
C ASN A 114 21.21 1.68 15.69
N TRP A 115 19.92 2.01 15.67
CA TRP A 115 18.89 1.22 16.33
C TRP A 115 18.84 -0.22 15.80
N LEU A 116 19.03 -0.41 14.49
CA LEU A 116 19.10 -1.72 13.85
C LEU A 116 20.40 -2.46 14.19
N ARG A 117 21.57 -1.78 14.20
CA ARG A 117 22.84 -2.39 14.60
C ARG A 117 22.82 -2.93 16.04
N GLU A 118 22.21 -2.19 16.96
CA GLU A 118 22.00 -2.63 18.36
C GLU A 118 21.21 -3.95 18.45
N ARG A 119 20.47 -4.31 17.39
CA ARG A 119 19.71 -5.57 17.24
C ARG A 119 20.38 -6.59 16.34
N GLY A 120 21.65 -6.38 16.03
CA GLY A 120 22.46 -7.29 15.22
C GLY A 120 22.13 -7.26 13.74
N LYS A 121 21.37 -6.26 13.25
CA LYS A 121 21.06 -6.15 11.82
C LYS A 121 22.24 -5.62 11.04
N LYS A 122 22.45 -6.18 9.85
CA LYS A 122 23.56 -5.84 8.94
C LYS A 122 23.10 -5.08 7.70
N ILE A 123 21.80 -5.11 7.42
CA ILE A 123 21.17 -4.46 6.28
C ILE A 123 20.02 -3.60 6.79
N ILE A 124 19.96 -2.35 6.35
CA ILE A 124 18.78 -1.49 6.47
C ILE A 124 18.08 -1.41 5.13
N GLN A 125 16.78 -1.69 5.10
CA GLN A 125 15.95 -1.69 3.91
C GLN A 125 14.73 -0.78 4.09
N GLY A 126 14.31 -0.08 3.03
CA GLY A 126 13.12 0.78 3.08
C GLY A 126 13.08 1.86 1.99
N PRO A 127 12.14 2.83 2.10
CA PRO A 127 11.14 2.86 3.15
C PRO A 127 10.11 1.74 3.00
N GLN A 128 9.80 1.10 4.12
CA GLN A 128 8.73 0.12 4.26
C GLN A 128 8.06 0.35 5.60
N SER A 129 6.79 0.70 5.59
CA SER A 129 6.08 1.12 6.80
C SER A 129 5.42 -0.07 7.47
N PHE A 130 6.19 -0.83 8.28
CA PHE A 130 5.87 -2.05 9.01
C PHE A 130 5.75 -3.31 8.12
N SER A 131 5.10 -3.23 6.95
CA SER A 131 5.03 -4.31 5.99
C SER A 131 4.89 -3.80 4.55
N ILE A 132 5.04 -4.70 3.57
CA ILE A 132 4.79 -4.36 2.16
C ILE A 132 3.30 -4.02 1.88
N TYR A 133 2.40 -4.31 2.83
CA TYR A 133 0.96 -4.06 2.69
C TYR A 133 0.53 -2.70 3.22
N ASP A 134 1.40 -1.99 3.95
CA ASP A 134 1.11 -0.66 4.47
C ASP A 134 1.55 0.44 3.48
N SER A 135 2.80 0.81 3.51
CA SER A 135 3.36 1.81 2.59
C SER A 135 4.80 1.49 2.28
N ILE A 136 5.16 1.51 1.01
CA ILE A 136 6.47 1.10 0.54
C ILE A 136 7.06 2.07 -0.48
N GLY A 137 8.37 2.16 -0.47
CA GLY A 137 9.18 2.84 -1.47
C GLY A 137 9.05 4.36 -1.45
N PHE A 138 10.11 5.04 -1.86
CA PHE A 138 10.02 6.43 -2.29
C PHE A 138 9.57 6.49 -3.75
N GLU A 139 8.78 7.51 -4.10
CA GLU A 139 8.48 7.79 -5.50
C GLU A 139 9.78 8.07 -6.27
N THR A 140 9.91 7.48 -7.44
CA THR A 140 11.02 7.76 -8.38
C THR A 140 10.53 8.34 -9.69
N GLU A 141 9.26 8.11 -10.03
CA GLU A 141 8.58 8.60 -11.24
C GLU A 141 7.14 8.98 -10.91
N GLY A 142 6.56 9.90 -11.69
CA GLY A 142 5.14 10.24 -11.62
C GLY A 142 4.77 11.20 -10.50
N PHE A 143 5.68 12.02 -9.98
CA PHE A 143 5.46 12.94 -8.85
C PHE A 143 4.29 13.90 -9.04
N GLN A 144 3.98 14.29 -10.28
CA GLN A 144 2.88 15.22 -10.57
C GLN A 144 1.49 14.57 -10.57
N ILE A 145 1.44 13.24 -10.44
CA ILE A 145 0.20 12.48 -10.49
C ILE A 145 -0.19 12.09 -9.08
N THR A 146 -1.40 12.47 -8.67
CA THR A 146 -1.97 11.99 -7.40
C THR A 146 -2.00 10.45 -7.41
N PRO A 147 -1.42 9.77 -6.41
CA PRO A 147 -1.49 8.31 -6.32
C PRO A 147 -2.95 7.86 -6.16
N ILE A 148 -3.25 6.62 -6.52
CA ILE A 148 -4.58 6.04 -6.25
C ILE A 148 -4.81 5.89 -4.74
N VAL A 149 -6.05 5.81 -4.31
CA VAL A 149 -6.43 5.60 -2.91
C VAL A 149 -5.66 4.45 -2.26
N GLY A 150 -5.15 4.69 -1.05
CA GLY A 150 -4.34 3.72 -0.30
C GLY A 150 -2.85 3.73 -0.64
N LEU A 151 -2.37 4.58 -1.56
CA LEU A 151 -0.95 4.82 -1.78
C LEU A 151 -0.57 6.22 -1.30
N LEU A 152 0.67 6.35 -0.81
CA LEU A 152 1.18 7.63 -0.32
C LEU A 152 1.91 8.39 -1.44
N HIS A 153 1.93 9.71 -1.30
CA HIS A 153 2.74 10.62 -2.09
C HIS A 153 3.94 11.08 -1.28
N PHE A 154 5.09 11.18 -1.95
CA PHE A 154 6.36 11.55 -1.33
C PHE A 154 7.00 12.74 -2.03
N ALA A 155 7.75 13.55 -1.26
CA ALA A 155 8.49 14.66 -1.82
C ALA A 155 9.56 14.16 -2.81
N PRO A 156 9.71 14.79 -4.00
CA PRO A 156 10.58 14.29 -5.07
C PRO A 156 12.06 14.13 -4.67
N TYR A 157 12.53 14.91 -3.70
CA TYR A 157 13.92 14.90 -3.25
C TYR A 157 14.26 13.76 -2.28
N TYR A 158 13.28 12.96 -1.80
CA TYR A 158 13.58 11.88 -0.84
C TYR A 158 14.48 10.80 -1.43
N LYS A 159 14.29 10.45 -2.71
CA LYS A 159 15.18 9.52 -3.41
C LYS A 159 16.61 10.02 -3.46
N ASP A 160 16.81 11.31 -3.76
CA ASP A 160 18.14 11.91 -3.90
C ASP A 160 18.85 11.95 -2.53
N LEU A 161 18.12 12.26 -1.45
CA LEU A 161 18.64 12.23 -0.08
C LEU A 161 19.05 10.80 0.36
N ALA A 162 18.27 9.79 -0.01
CA ALA A 162 18.57 8.39 0.28
C ALA A 162 19.80 7.92 -0.50
N GLU A 163 19.87 8.21 -1.81
CA GLU A 163 21.00 7.84 -2.66
C GLU A 163 22.29 8.56 -2.21
N ALA A 164 22.20 9.84 -1.85
CA ALA A 164 23.36 10.59 -1.31
C ALA A 164 23.82 10.07 0.07
N TYR A 165 22.95 9.43 0.86
CA TYR A 165 23.32 8.70 2.08
C TYR A 165 24.02 7.37 1.79
N GLY A 166 23.99 6.89 0.56
CA GLY A 166 24.63 5.65 0.09
C GLY A 166 23.68 4.45 0.02
N PHE A 167 22.40 4.66 -0.06
CA PHE A 167 21.46 3.61 -0.39
C PHE A 167 21.53 3.26 -1.88
N THR A 168 21.27 2.00 -2.18
CA THR A 168 21.13 1.49 -3.55
C THR A 168 19.74 0.90 -3.76
N LYS A 169 19.32 0.77 -5.01
CA LYS A 169 18.04 0.15 -5.35
C LYS A 169 18.01 -1.29 -4.84
N CYS A 170 16.95 -1.63 -4.08
CA CYS A 170 16.58 -3.00 -3.79
C CYS A 170 15.56 -3.50 -4.82
N ILE A 171 14.38 -2.87 -4.90
CA ILE A 171 13.30 -3.31 -5.80
C ILE A 171 12.34 -2.17 -6.16
N ASP A 172 11.76 -2.24 -7.37
CA ASP A 172 10.75 -1.29 -7.84
C ASP A 172 9.34 -1.89 -7.84
N TRP A 173 8.36 -1.02 -7.51
CA TRP A 173 6.94 -1.29 -7.55
C TRP A 173 6.26 -0.24 -8.43
N SER A 174 5.48 -0.66 -9.41
CA SER A 174 4.87 0.24 -10.37
C SER A 174 3.35 0.29 -10.26
N CYS A 175 2.83 1.47 -10.56
CA CYS A 175 1.40 1.72 -10.70
C CYS A 175 1.00 1.66 -12.16
N TYR A 176 -0.10 0.96 -12.44
CA TYR A 176 -0.65 0.81 -13.77
C TYR A 176 -2.10 1.26 -13.81
N LEU A 177 -2.46 1.98 -14.85
CA LEU A 177 -3.80 2.49 -15.09
C LEU A 177 -4.33 1.96 -16.42
N VAL A 178 -5.44 1.26 -16.38
CA VAL A 178 -6.27 0.93 -17.54
C VAL A 178 -7.21 2.12 -17.74
N ARG A 179 -6.97 2.91 -18.80
CA ARG A 179 -7.82 4.04 -19.20
C ARG A 179 -8.92 3.55 -20.14
N ASP A 180 -9.96 4.37 -20.26
CA ASP A 180 -10.99 4.20 -21.29
C ASP A 180 -11.51 2.76 -21.39
N MET A 181 -12.02 2.24 -20.26
CA MET A 181 -12.47 0.85 -20.11
C MET A 181 -13.49 0.43 -21.20
N GLU A 182 -14.16 1.39 -21.84
CA GLU A 182 -15.04 1.16 -22.99
C GLU A 182 -14.33 0.49 -24.18
N ASP A 183 -13.06 0.81 -24.41
CA ASP A 183 -12.27 0.28 -25.53
C ASP A 183 -12.01 -1.23 -25.43
N TYR A 184 -12.21 -1.80 -24.25
CA TYR A 184 -12.01 -3.24 -23.99
C TYR A 184 -13.25 -4.10 -24.27
N LYS A 185 -14.41 -3.51 -24.55
CA LYS A 185 -15.64 -4.27 -24.79
C LYS A 185 -15.48 -5.40 -25.83
N PRO A 186 -14.84 -5.19 -27.00
CA PRO A 186 -14.66 -6.28 -27.98
C PRO A 186 -13.81 -7.43 -27.43
N TYR A 187 -12.73 -7.14 -26.69
CA TYR A 187 -11.89 -8.15 -26.04
C TYR A 187 -12.68 -8.90 -24.95
N LEU A 188 -13.46 -8.18 -24.16
CA LEU A 188 -14.29 -8.75 -23.10
C LEU A 188 -15.36 -9.71 -23.64
N GLU A 189 -15.95 -9.41 -24.81
CA GLU A 189 -16.88 -10.31 -25.49
C GLU A 189 -16.20 -11.61 -25.95
N GLN A 190 -14.97 -11.53 -26.44
CA GLN A 190 -14.18 -12.70 -26.81
C GLN A 190 -13.87 -13.56 -25.58
N VAL A 191 -13.38 -12.96 -24.48
CA VAL A 191 -13.13 -13.64 -23.20
C VAL A 191 -14.41 -14.34 -22.72
N ARG A 192 -15.55 -13.67 -22.77
CA ARG A 192 -16.84 -14.26 -22.37
C ARG A 192 -17.20 -15.48 -23.21
N LYS A 193 -17.00 -15.44 -24.51
CA LYS A 193 -17.33 -16.55 -25.42
C LYS A 193 -16.42 -17.75 -25.23
N GLU A 194 -15.12 -17.51 -25.05
CA GLU A 194 -14.11 -18.57 -25.04
C GLU A 194 -13.92 -19.17 -23.65
N PHE A 195 -13.99 -18.37 -22.59
CA PHE A 195 -13.54 -18.77 -21.27
C PHE A 195 -14.65 -19.02 -20.24
N MET A 196 -15.81 -18.35 -20.34
CA MET A 196 -16.91 -18.61 -19.41
C MET A 196 -17.71 -19.87 -19.72
N LYS A 197 -17.68 -20.36 -20.95
CA LYS A 197 -18.38 -21.57 -21.34
C LYS A 197 -17.44 -22.77 -21.30
N GLY A 198 -17.40 -23.51 -20.19
CA GLY A 198 -16.74 -24.83 -20.21
C GLY A 198 -15.76 -25.13 -19.11
N GLN A 199 -15.49 -24.22 -18.18
CA GLN A 199 -14.48 -24.47 -17.13
C GLN A 199 -15.05 -25.04 -15.82
N GLY A 200 -16.38 -25.13 -15.68
CA GLY A 200 -17.03 -25.58 -14.45
C GLY A 200 -16.84 -24.61 -13.26
N ILE A 201 -16.32 -23.41 -13.51
CA ILE A 201 -16.11 -22.36 -12.51
C ILE A 201 -17.31 -21.44 -12.49
N GLU A 202 -17.87 -21.24 -11.30
CA GLU A 202 -18.94 -20.27 -11.06
C GLU A 202 -18.34 -18.96 -10.53
N TYR A 203 -18.84 -17.82 -11.01
CA TYR A 203 -18.42 -16.51 -10.55
C TYR A 203 -19.56 -15.84 -9.79
N LYS A 204 -19.25 -15.38 -8.56
CA LYS A 204 -20.23 -14.76 -7.66
C LYS A 204 -19.69 -13.45 -7.12
N THR A 205 -20.58 -12.50 -6.91
CA THR A 205 -20.26 -11.25 -6.19
C THR A 205 -20.61 -11.39 -4.72
N LEU A 206 -20.06 -10.49 -3.90
CA LEU A 206 -20.32 -10.46 -2.46
C LEU A 206 -21.80 -10.26 -2.18
N GLN A 207 -22.41 -11.17 -1.40
CA GLN A 207 -23.80 -11.09 -1.00
C GLN A 207 -23.94 -10.50 0.40
N LYS A 208 -25.11 -9.92 0.66
CA LYS A 208 -25.45 -9.36 1.98
C LYS A 208 -25.32 -10.42 3.07
N GLY A 209 -24.56 -10.10 4.11
CA GLY A 209 -24.35 -11.01 5.26
C GLY A 209 -23.18 -11.98 5.12
N GLU A 210 -22.58 -12.13 3.94
CA GLU A 210 -21.46 -13.06 3.71
C GLU A 210 -20.07 -12.47 4.03
N MET A 211 -19.96 -11.17 4.24
CA MET A 211 -18.67 -10.45 4.37
C MET A 211 -17.68 -11.17 5.29
N LYS A 212 -18.11 -11.56 6.51
CA LYS A 212 -17.22 -12.21 7.48
C LYS A 212 -16.70 -13.57 7.02
N LYS A 213 -17.53 -14.36 6.32
CA LYS A 213 -17.13 -15.63 5.73
C LYS A 213 -16.15 -15.39 4.58
N ARG A 214 -16.48 -14.47 3.68
CA ARG A 214 -15.70 -14.17 2.47
C ARG A 214 -14.32 -13.58 2.79
N VAL A 215 -14.21 -12.72 3.81
CA VAL A 215 -12.89 -12.20 4.23
C VAL A 215 -11.98 -13.32 4.74
N ARG A 216 -12.51 -14.35 5.43
CA ARG A 216 -11.72 -15.52 5.82
C ARG A 216 -11.28 -16.37 4.62
N GLU A 217 -12.12 -16.48 3.59
CA GLU A 217 -11.76 -17.18 2.34
C GLU A 217 -10.67 -16.39 1.58
N ILE A 218 -10.82 -15.06 1.47
CA ILE A 218 -9.79 -14.16 0.92
C ILE A 218 -8.46 -14.37 1.65
N HIS A 219 -8.45 -14.34 2.98
CA HIS A 219 -7.24 -14.51 3.78
C HIS A 219 -6.50 -15.81 3.48
N LYS A 220 -7.23 -16.93 3.44
CA LYS A 220 -6.64 -18.24 3.12
C LYS A 220 -6.04 -18.28 1.72
N ILE A 221 -6.80 -17.83 0.73
CA ILE A 221 -6.34 -17.82 -0.66
C ILE A 221 -5.19 -16.84 -0.84
N PHE A 222 -5.24 -15.67 -0.20
CA PHE A 222 -4.18 -14.67 -0.27
C PHE A 222 -2.85 -15.23 0.23
N ASN A 223 -2.82 -15.82 1.43
CA ASN A 223 -1.60 -16.37 2.00
C ASN A 223 -0.98 -17.46 1.11
N ILE A 224 -1.79 -18.26 0.41
CA ILE A 224 -1.32 -19.28 -0.52
C ILE A 224 -0.92 -18.67 -1.88
N ALA A 225 -1.79 -17.85 -2.46
CA ALA A 225 -1.61 -17.34 -3.82
C ALA A 225 -0.43 -16.36 -3.95
N TRP A 226 -0.10 -15.66 -2.85
CA TRP A 226 0.95 -14.63 -2.84
C TRP A 226 2.29 -15.14 -2.32
N GLU A 227 2.41 -16.42 -1.92
CA GLU A 227 3.61 -17.01 -1.33
C GLU A 227 4.91 -16.76 -2.13
N GLY A 228 4.83 -16.74 -3.45
CA GLY A 228 5.98 -16.47 -4.31
C GLY A 228 6.26 -14.98 -4.62
N ASN A 229 5.49 -14.05 -4.07
CA ASN A 229 5.73 -12.62 -4.31
C ASN A 229 6.85 -12.10 -3.40
N TRP A 230 7.65 -11.18 -3.91
CA TRP A 230 8.72 -10.54 -3.16
C TRP A 230 8.21 -9.89 -1.88
N GLY A 231 8.89 -10.16 -0.77
CA GLY A 231 8.57 -9.59 0.53
C GLY A 231 7.23 -10.06 1.15
N HIS A 232 6.54 -11.02 0.52
CA HIS A 232 5.27 -11.53 1.05
C HIS A 232 5.44 -12.18 2.43
N LEU A 233 4.64 -11.73 3.38
CA LEU A 233 4.48 -12.33 4.69
C LEU A 233 3.03 -12.79 4.87
N PRO A 234 2.78 -13.94 5.53
CA PRO A 234 1.42 -14.35 5.82
C PRO A 234 0.72 -13.31 6.69
N LEU A 235 -0.52 -12.97 6.33
CA LEU A 235 -1.35 -12.11 7.16
C LEU A 235 -1.74 -12.86 8.44
N THR A 236 -1.58 -12.21 9.59
CA THR A 236 -2.02 -12.72 10.89
C THR A 236 -3.54 -12.57 11.05
N GLU A 237 -4.14 -13.27 12.03
CA GLU A 237 -5.57 -13.12 12.37
C GLU A 237 -5.91 -11.67 12.74
N ARG A 238 -5.01 -10.96 13.42
CA ARG A 238 -5.24 -9.54 13.79
C ARG A 238 -5.15 -8.60 12.59
N GLN A 239 -4.28 -8.89 11.63
CA GLN A 239 -4.28 -8.19 10.34
C GLN A 239 -5.58 -8.47 9.58
N LEU A 240 -6.10 -9.70 9.65
CA LEU A 240 -7.38 -10.06 9.05
C LEU A 240 -8.54 -9.26 9.66
N ASP A 241 -8.58 -9.10 10.99
CA ASP A 241 -9.61 -8.30 11.65
C ASP A 241 -9.52 -6.81 11.23
N THR A 242 -8.31 -6.29 11.12
CA THR A 242 -8.08 -4.91 10.63
C THR A 242 -8.55 -4.78 9.17
N PHE A 243 -8.17 -5.71 8.32
CA PHE A 243 -8.59 -5.77 6.92
C PHE A 243 -10.10 -5.90 6.76
N TYR A 244 -10.75 -6.72 7.61
CA TYR A 244 -12.21 -6.82 7.65
C TYR A 244 -12.87 -5.48 7.97
N ASP A 245 -12.36 -4.77 8.98
CA ASP A 245 -12.89 -3.46 9.38
C ASP A 245 -12.74 -2.39 8.30
N GLU A 246 -11.65 -2.43 7.55
CA GLU A 246 -11.39 -1.52 6.43
C GLU A 246 -12.26 -1.87 5.22
N ILE A 247 -12.26 -3.13 4.80
CA ILE A 247 -12.98 -3.59 3.60
C ILE A 247 -14.48 -3.38 3.75
N LYS A 248 -15.07 -3.67 4.90
CA LYS A 248 -16.52 -3.52 5.09
C LYS A 248 -17.02 -2.08 4.89
N MET A 249 -16.14 -1.08 5.01
CA MET A 249 -16.49 0.33 4.83
C MET A 249 -16.38 0.79 3.38
N VAL A 250 -15.51 0.16 2.59
CA VAL A 250 -15.16 0.62 1.24
C VAL A 250 -15.46 -0.39 0.14
N ALA A 251 -15.73 -1.65 0.50
CA ALA A 251 -16.05 -2.69 -0.47
C ALA A 251 -17.31 -2.34 -1.27
N ILE A 252 -17.22 -2.50 -2.57
CA ILE A 252 -18.36 -2.46 -3.48
C ILE A 252 -18.74 -3.93 -3.74
N PRO A 253 -19.94 -4.38 -3.28
CA PRO A 253 -20.32 -5.78 -3.36
C PRO A 253 -20.22 -6.34 -4.78
N GLU A 254 -20.64 -5.58 -5.78
CA GLU A 254 -20.62 -5.94 -7.19
C GLU A 254 -19.20 -6.04 -7.77
N LEU A 255 -18.21 -5.35 -7.17
CA LEU A 255 -16.80 -5.36 -7.54
C LEU A 255 -15.95 -6.23 -6.61
N THR A 256 -16.58 -7.02 -5.74
CA THR A 256 -15.97 -8.04 -4.89
C THR A 256 -16.39 -9.42 -5.43
N ILE A 257 -15.53 -10.02 -6.25
CA ILE A 257 -15.83 -11.16 -7.08
C ILE A 257 -15.11 -12.41 -6.55
N PHE A 258 -15.80 -13.53 -6.56
CA PHE A 258 -15.29 -14.84 -6.15
C PHE A 258 -15.45 -15.84 -7.30
N ALA A 259 -14.41 -16.65 -7.55
CA ALA A 259 -14.46 -17.81 -8.40
C ALA A 259 -14.63 -19.07 -7.53
N GLU A 260 -15.62 -19.89 -7.84
CA GLU A 260 -15.96 -21.11 -7.10
C GLU A 260 -15.92 -22.35 -8.01
N ASP A 261 -15.29 -23.43 -7.54
CA ASP A 261 -15.39 -24.77 -8.13
C ASP A 261 -16.14 -25.67 -7.16
N LYS A 262 -17.29 -26.20 -7.59
CA LYS A 262 -18.15 -27.08 -6.77
C LYS A 262 -18.42 -26.53 -5.37
N GLY A 263 -18.68 -25.22 -5.27
CA GLY A 263 -18.98 -24.52 -4.03
C GLY A 263 -17.76 -24.19 -3.13
N LYS A 264 -16.54 -24.48 -3.58
CA LYS A 264 -15.29 -24.08 -2.92
C LYS A 264 -14.75 -22.81 -3.59
N THR A 265 -14.47 -21.78 -2.83
CA THR A 265 -13.80 -20.57 -3.34
C THR A 265 -12.36 -20.90 -3.73
N VAL A 266 -12.01 -20.63 -4.98
CA VAL A 266 -10.68 -20.93 -5.58
C VAL A 266 -9.94 -19.67 -6.04
N GLY A 267 -10.63 -18.55 -6.08
CA GLY A 267 -10.05 -17.25 -6.41
C GLY A 267 -10.96 -16.10 -5.99
N PHE A 268 -10.39 -14.92 -5.93
CA PHE A 268 -11.12 -13.69 -5.60
C PHE A 268 -10.47 -12.48 -6.25
N CYS A 269 -11.27 -11.41 -6.42
CA CYS A 269 -10.84 -10.10 -6.88
C CYS A 269 -11.65 -9.03 -6.13
N VAL A 270 -10.98 -8.06 -5.52
CA VAL A 270 -11.62 -6.97 -4.78
C VAL A 270 -11.20 -5.64 -5.35
N SER A 271 -12.18 -4.84 -5.76
CA SER A 271 -11.96 -3.48 -6.25
C SER A 271 -12.78 -2.48 -5.45
N ILE A 272 -12.24 -1.28 -5.27
CA ILE A 272 -12.84 -0.18 -4.54
C ILE A 272 -12.85 1.10 -5.38
N ALA A 273 -13.74 2.04 -5.07
CA ALA A 273 -13.73 3.36 -5.70
C ALA A 273 -12.55 4.21 -5.22
N ASP A 274 -12.01 5.05 -6.10
CA ASP A 274 -11.00 6.05 -5.73
C ASP A 274 -11.62 7.12 -4.82
N ALA A 275 -11.33 7.03 -3.53
CA ALA A 275 -11.84 7.93 -2.50
C ALA A 275 -10.93 9.16 -2.24
N ASN A 276 -9.89 9.38 -3.02
CA ASN A 276 -8.87 10.40 -2.73
C ASN A 276 -9.43 11.82 -2.62
N GLN A 277 -10.40 12.19 -3.45
CA GLN A 277 -11.02 13.51 -3.34
C GLN A 277 -11.77 13.69 -2.00
N ALA A 278 -12.38 12.62 -1.51
CA ALA A 278 -13.01 12.62 -0.19
C ALA A 278 -11.97 12.74 0.93
N LEU A 279 -10.88 11.96 0.87
CA LEU A 279 -9.78 12.02 1.85
C LEU A 279 -9.12 13.41 1.88
N ARG A 280 -8.93 14.05 0.72
CA ARG A 280 -8.41 15.42 0.62
C ARG A 280 -9.31 16.42 1.36
N LEU A 281 -10.64 16.33 1.20
CA LEU A 281 -11.58 17.18 1.92
C LEU A 281 -11.56 16.96 3.44
N LEU A 282 -11.33 15.71 3.87
CA LEU A 282 -11.20 15.39 5.28
C LEU A 282 -9.94 16.01 5.88
N ASN A 283 -8.87 16.13 5.10
CA ASN A 283 -7.57 16.64 5.55
C ASN A 283 -7.14 16.01 6.88
N GLY A 284 -7.22 14.68 6.94
CA GLY A 284 -6.86 13.88 8.10
C GLY A 284 -7.86 13.88 9.26
N ARG A 285 -8.97 14.65 9.21
CA ARG A 285 -9.88 14.87 10.34
C ARG A 285 -11.33 14.57 10.01
N LEU A 286 -11.98 13.75 10.84
CA LEU A 286 -13.36 13.28 10.65
C LEU A 286 -14.41 14.23 11.24
N TYR A 287 -14.38 15.52 10.86
CA TYR A 287 -15.43 16.44 11.28
C TYR A 287 -16.77 16.15 10.58
N PRO A 288 -17.93 16.19 11.28
CA PRO A 288 -19.23 15.82 10.72
C PRO A 288 -19.59 16.54 9.41
N TRP A 289 -19.31 17.84 9.32
CA TRP A 289 -19.58 18.63 8.11
C TRP A 289 -18.66 18.26 6.93
N ARG A 290 -17.41 17.84 7.20
CA ARG A 290 -16.49 17.34 6.18
C ARG A 290 -16.89 15.95 5.70
N LEU A 291 -17.35 15.07 6.60
CA LEU A 291 -17.85 13.75 6.25
C LEU A 291 -19.02 13.82 5.27
N ARG A 292 -20.00 14.70 5.49
CA ARG A 292 -21.12 14.88 4.54
C ARG A 292 -20.64 15.27 3.13
N LYS A 293 -19.62 16.14 3.03
CA LYS A 293 -19.02 16.52 1.74
C LYS A 293 -18.24 15.35 1.14
N ALA A 294 -17.43 14.67 1.96
CA ALA A 294 -16.63 13.52 1.53
C ALA A 294 -17.49 12.40 0.93
N PHE A 295 -18.61 12.03 1.56
CA PHE A 295 -19.55 11.05 1.00
C PHE A 295 -20.11 11.43 -0.37
N LYS A 296 -20.34 12.72 -0.61
CA LYS A 296 -20.78 13.18 -1.93
C LYS A 296 -19.66 13.06 -2.97
N GLU A 297 -18.40 13.29 -2.58
CA GLU A 297 -17.26 13.17 -3.49
C GLU A 297 -16.94 11.72 -3.86
N VAL A 298 -17.06 10.77 -2.92
CA VAL A 298 -16.88 9.33 -3.25
C VAL A 298 -17.85 8.90 -4.37
N LYS A 299 -19.11 9.39 -4.34
CA LYS A 299 -20.11 9.07 -5.40
C LYS A 299 -19.75 9.65 -6.78
N LYS A 300 -18.83 10.59 -6.86
CA LYS A 300 -18.36 11.17 -8.12
C LYS A 300 -17.11 10.47 -8.66
N ALA A 301 -16.58 9.48 -7.95
CA ALA A 301 -15.41 8.74 -8.39
C ALA A 301 -15.64 8.14 -9.78
N ARG A 302 -14.66 8.26 -10.65
CA ARG A 302 -14.66 7.71 -12.02
C ARG A 302 -13.60 6.63 -12.21
N LYS A 303 -12.79 6.40 -11.17
CA LYS A 303 -11.77 5.35 -11.15
C LYS A 303 -12.06 4.35 -10.05
N ILE A 304 -11.76 3.10 -10.34
CA ILE A 304 -11.67 2.02 -9.34
C ILE A 304 -10.21 1.63 -9.15
N ARG A 305 -9.91 1.00 -8.03
CA ARG A 305 -8.65 0.32 -7.76
C ARG A 305 -8.92 -1.13 -7.44
N THR A 306 -8.30 -2.04 -8.20
CA THR A 306 -8.20 -3.45 -7.81
C THR A 306 -7.13 -3.57 -6.75
N ILE A 307 -7.55 -3.68 -5.49
CA ILE A 307 -6.64 -3.64 -4.34
C ILE A 307 -5.96 -4.98 -4.07
N ILE A 308 -6.66 -6.08 -4.37
CA ILE A 308 -6.17 -7.43 -4.09
C ILE A 308 -6.87 -8.45 -4.99
N MET A 309 -6.10 -9.37 -5.52
CA MET A 309 -6.57 -10.49 -6.33
C MET A 309 -5.72 -11.72 -6.06
N GLY A 310 -6.34 -12.89 -6.05
CA GLY A 310 -5.63 -14.15 -5.88
C GLY A 310 -6.38 -15.33 -6.48
N VAL A 311 -5.62 -16.28 -7.03
CA VAL A 311 -6.10 -17.56 -7.55
C VAL A 311 -5.21 -18.65 -6.98
N LEU A 312 -5.82 -19.71 -6.43
CA LEU A 312 -5.09 -20.85 -5.89
C LEU A 312 -4.16 -21.46 -6.96
N PRO A 313 -2.95 -21.91 -6.60
CA PRO A 313 -1.95 -22.41 -7.54
C PRO A 313 -2.47 -23.48 -8.50
N GLU A 314 -3.28 -24.44 -7.99
CA GLU A 314 -3.85 -25.55 -8.75
C GLU A 314 -4.92 -25.13 -9.79
N TYR A 315 -5.38 -23.88 -9.70
CA TYR A 315 -6.33 -23.28 -10.64
C TYR A 315 -5.70 -22.28 -11.60
N ARG A 316 -4.40 -22.02 -11.47
CA ARG A 316 -3.67 -21.12 -12.38
C ARG A 316 -3.65 -21.67 -13.80
N GLY A 317 -3.64 -20.78 -14.79
CA GLY A 317 -3.69 -21.15 -16.21
C GLY A 317 -5.08 -21.53 -16.72
N ARG A 318 -6.13 -21.42 -15.89
CA ARG A 318 -7.54 -21.57 -16.29
C ARG A 318 -8.20 -20.23 -16.62
N LEU A 319 -7.42 -19.17 -16.79
CA LEU A 319 -7.87 -17.83 -17.18
C LEU A 319 -8.92 -17.21 -16.21
N ILE A 320 -8.88 -17.62 -14.93
CA ILE A 320 -9.77 -17.07 -13.90
C ILE A 320 -9.50 -15.58 -13.68
N ASP A 321 -8.25 -15.18 -13.76
CA ASP A 321 -7.79 -13.79 -13.72
C ASP A 321 -8.36 -12.95 -14.87
N GLU A 322 -8.41 -13.49 -16.07
CA GLU A 322 -9.03 -12.83 -17.24
C GLU A 322 -10.53 -12.57 -17.02
N VAL A 323 -11.24 -13.54 -16.42
CA VAL A 323 -12.66 -13.37 -16.10
C VAL A 323 -12.83 -12.33 -14.97
N PHE A 324 -11.92 -12.27 -14.01
CA PHE A 324 -11.93 -11.20 -13.00
C PHE A 324 -11.76 -9.81 -13.64
N TYR A 325 -10.85 -9.66 -14.61
CA TYR A 325 -10.70 -8.40 -15.35
C TYR A 325 -11.98 -8.07 -16.13
N LEU A 326 -12.54 -9.07 -16.86
CA LEU A 326 -13.81 -8.93 -17.58
C LEU A 326 -14.90 -8.39 -16.65
N MET A 327 -15.19 -9.10 -15.56
CA MET A 327 -16.28 -8.74 -14.65
C MET A 327 -16.05 -7.38 -13.98
N THR A 328 -14.79 -7.08 -13.60
CA THR A 328 -14.44 -5.80 -12.99
C THR A 328 -14.66 -4.64 -13.95
N ILE A 329 -14.25 -4.78 -15.21
CA ILE A 329 -14.42 -3.73 -16.22
C ILE A 329 -15.91 -3.56 -16.57
N GLU A 330 -16.64 -4.63 -16.86
CA GLU A 330 -18.07 -4.55 -17.20
C GLU A 330 -18.91 -3.96 -16.07
N THR A 331 -18.72 -4.45 -14.86
CA THR A 331 -19.41 -3.94 -13.67
C THR A 331 -19.03 -2.49 -13.40
N GLY A 332 -17.74 -2.17 -13.50
CA GLY A 332 -17.24 -0.81 -13.34
C GLY A 332 -17.87 0.16 -14.32
N LEU A 333 -17.93 -0.19 -15.61
CA LEU A 333 -18.60 0.60 -16.65
C LEU A 333 -20.09 0.80 -16.36
N ALA A 334 -20.80 -0.28 -15.99
CA ALA A 334 -22.22 -0.21 -15.64
C ALA A 334 -22.48 0.72 -14.43
N MET A 335 -21.52 0.85 -13.52
CA MET A 335 -21.57 1.76 -12.37
C MET A 335 -21.08 3.17 -12.70
N GLY A 336 -20.61 3.44 -13.92
CA GLY A 336 -20.13 4.75 -14.37
C GLY A 336 -18.66 5.03 -14.10
N PHE A 337 -17.86 4.03 -13.76
CA PHE A 337 -16.41 4.15 -13.74
C PHE A 337 -15.86 4.00 -15.17
N ASN A 338 -14.77 4.68 -15.49
CA ASN A 338 -14.15 4.65 -16.81
C ASN A 338 -12.67 4.25 -16.81
N ALA A 339 -12.08 4.08 -15.64
CA ALA A 339 -10.68 3.67 -15.50
C ALA A 339 -10.50 2.73 -14.31
N SER A 340 -9.55 1.79 -14.43
CA SER A 340 -9.17 0.86 -13.37
C SER A 340 -7.67 0.94 -13.09
N ASP A 341 -7.33 1.15 -11.83
CA ASP A 341 -5.96 1.13 -11.34
C ASP A 341 -5.60 -0.26 -10.80
N CYS A 342 -4.45 -0.78 -11.21
CA CYS A 342 -3.95 -2.10 -10.85
C CYS A 342 -2.62 -1.99 -10.08
N SER A 343 -2.56 -1.12 -9.09
CA SER A 343 -1.37 -0.86 -8.28
C SER A 343 -1.41 -1.58 -6.92
N LEU A 344 -0.28 -2.01 -6.34
CA LEU A 344 1.09 -1.93 -6.83
C LEU A 344 1.51 -3.27 -7.45
N VAL A 345 2.34 -3.22 -8.49
CA VAL A 345 2.90 -4.41 -9.11
C VAL A 345 4.41 -4.38 -8.99
N VAL A 346 4.97 -5.40 -8.32
CA VAL A 346 6.42 -5.55 -8.17
C VAL A 346 7.08 -5.92 -9.50
N GLU A 347 8.27 -5.38 -9.78
CA GLU A 347 8.97 -5.56 -11.06
C GLU A 347 9.26 -7.03 -11.39
N THR A 348 9.31 -7.91 -10.40
CA THR A 348 9.52 -9.37 -10.58
C THR A 348 8.24 -10.14 -10.93
N ASN A 349 7.06 -9.53 -10.83
CA ASN A 349 5.80 -10.17 -11.19
C ASN A 349 5.53 -10.08 -12.70
N HIS A 350 6.35 -10.79 -13.48
CA HIS A 350 6.28 -10.79 -14.94
C HIS A 350 4.92 -11.22 -15.51
N LYS A 351 4.20 -12.10 -14.80
CA LYS A 351 2.86 -12.55 -15.22
C LYS A 351 1.86 -11.41 -15.18
N MET A 352 1.79 -10.68 -14.06
CA MET A 352 0.90 -9.54 -13.92
C MET A 352 1.27 -8.42 -14.89
N ILE A 353 2.58 -8.14 -15.05
CA ILE A 353 3.07 -7.14 -16.02
C ILE A 353 2.67 -7.54 -17.44
N GLY A 354 2.73 -8.84 -17.79
CA GLY A 354 2.29 -9.38 -19.08
C GLY A 354 0.79 -9.13 -19.30
N ALA A 355 -0.05 -9.48 -18.33
CA ALA A 355 -1.51 -9.25 -18.39
C ALA A 355 -1.83 -7.75 -18.55
N LEU A 356 -1.16 -6.88 -17.80
CA LEU A 356 -1.36 -5.43 -17.90
C LEU A 356 -0.94 -4.86 -19.26
N LYS A 357 0.09 -5.42 -19.90
CA LYS A 357 0.47 -5.06 -21.28
C LYS A 357 -0.62 -5.44 -22.29
N HIS A 358 -1.25 -6.62 -22.15
CA HIS A 358 -2.39 -7.01 -22.96
C HIS A 358 -3.58 -6.07 -22.79
N LEU A 359 -3.82 -5.61 -21.56
CA LEU A 359 -4.79 -4.58 -21.24
C LEU A 359 -4.32 -3.16 -21.60
N LYS A 360 -3.21 -3.00 -22.33
CA LYS A 360 -2.61 -1.70 -22.69
C LYS A 360 -2.54 -0.71 -21.51
N ALA A 361 -2.36 -1.23 -20.30
CA ALA A 361 -2.29 -0.42 -19.09
C ALA A 361 -1.05 0.47 -19.13
N GLU A 362 -1.25 1.74 -18.82
CA GLU A 362 -0.19 2.75 -18.75
C GLU A 362 0.51 2.69 -17.39
N ARG A 363 1.84 2.52 -17.39
CA ARG A 363 2.63 2.70 -16.17
C ARG A 363 2.77 4.20 -15.92
N TYR A 364 2.28 4.69 -14.78
CA TYR A 364 2.22 6.12 -14.52
C TYR A 364 3.01 6.58 -13.29
N LYS A 365 3.41 5.66 -12.41
CA LYS A 365 4.16 5.97 -11.18
C LYS A 365 5.02 4.79 -10.77
N THR A 366 6.16 5.05 -10.13
CA THR A 366 7.06 4.01 -9.62
C THR A 366 7.50 4.37 -8.20
N TYR A 367 7.50 3.37 -7.32
CA TYR A 367 8.03 3.42 -5.96
C TYR A 367 9.23 2.49 -5.86
N ARG A 368 10.30 2.95 -5.19
CA ARG A 368 11.53 2.19 -4.99
C ARG A 368 11.79 1.95 -3.53
N ILE A 369 11.99 0.68 -3.17
CA ILE A 369 12.61 0.29 -1.92
C ILE A 369 14.12 0.30 -2.12
N TYR A 370 14.82 0.87 -1.17
CA TYR A 370 16.26 0.97 -1.14
C TYR A 370 16.84 0.06 -0.05
N GLU A 371 18.14 -0.25 -0.18
CA GLU A 371 18.87 -0.99 0.85
C GLU A 371 20.30 -0.48 1.00
N LYS A 372 20.87 -0.70 2.18
CA LYS A 372 22.26 -0.39 2.47
C LYS A 372 22.81 -1.35 3.53
N ARG A 373 24.06 -1.79 3.37
CA ARG A 373 24.77 -2.50 4.43
C ARG A 373 25.18 -1.52 5.54
N ILE A 374 24.99 -1.94 6.80
CA ILE A 374 25.26 -1.13 8.00
C ILE A 374 26.19 -1.82 8.99
N ASP A 375 26.72 -2.99 8.67
CA ASP A 375 27.62 -3.79 9.49
C ASP A 375 29.09 -3.31 9.46
N SER A 376 29.45 -2.47 8.50
CA SER A 376 30.78 -1.83 8.45
C SER A 376 30.69 -0.37 8.91
N LEU A 377 31.38 -0.04 9.97
CA LEU A 377 31.80 1.34 10.30
C LEU A 377 33.04 1.68 9.52
#